data_9e1e90ee078d38d627a1550ffe900918
#
_entry.id   9e1e90ee078d38d627a1550ffe900918
#
_cell.length_a   1.000
_cell.length_b   1.000
_cell.length_c   1.000
_cell.angle_alpha   90.00
_cell.angle_beta   90.00
_cell.angle_gamma   90.00
#
_symmetry.space_group_name_H-M   'P 1'
#
loop_
_entity.id
_entity.type
_entity.pdbx_description
1 polymer ?
#
loop_
_entity_poly.entity_id
_entity_poly.type
_entity_poly.pdbx_seq_one_letter_code
_entity_poly.pdbx_strand_id
1 'polypeptide(L)'
;SRTVPFSSKATGVSLAKYASRIMAGEKISELRAQGLLPDENRTVDYYAVKEAVMPWSRFPGADSILGPEMKSTGEVMGIARTFPAAYAKTREAVENKLPEQGSVFISVCDRDKRAIAPVAMALENLGYGIYTTGGTAKTLRAAGIDCTTVNRISDGHPNVVDLMRDKTVSFIINTPHGHEAHSDG
;
A
#
# COMPACT_ATOMS: atom_id res chain seq x y z
N SER A 1 3.00 6.20 -20.17
CA SER A 1 2.42 6.44 -18.86
C SER A 1 0.96 6.03 -18.82
N ARG A 2 0.52 5.34 -17.77
CA ARG A 2 -0.85 4.83 -17.63
C ARG A 2 -1.78 5.78 -16.86
N THR A 3 -1.38 7.03 -16.68
CA THR A 3 -2.16 8.03 -15.94
C THR A 3 -3.46 8.41 -16.66
N VAL A 4 -3.45 8.54 -17.99
CA VAL A 4 -4.64 8.91 -18.77
C VAL A 4 -5.76 7.88 -18.64
N PRO A 5 -5.54 6.56 -18.83
CA PRO A 5 -6.58 5.55 -18.60
C PRO A 5 -7.12 5.56 -17.16
N PHE A 6 -6.25 5.69 -16.16
CA PHE A 6 -6.63 5.79 -14.78
C PHE A 6 -7.53 7.01 -14.52
N SER A 7 -7.08 8.21 -14.93
CA SER A 7 -7.84 9.43 -14.75
C SER A 7 -9.19 9.39 -15.49
N SER A 8 -9.21 8.82 -16.71
CA SER A 8 -10.45 8.65 -17.47
C SER A 8 -11.47 7.77 -16.74
N LYS A 9 -11.03 6.64 -16.19
CA LYS A 9 -11.88 5.75 -15.40
C LYS A 9 -12.32 6.39 -14.08
N ALA A 10 -11.40 7.05 -13.39
CA ALA A 10 -11.67 7.68 -12.11
C ALA A 10 -12.70 8.82 -12.23
N THR A 11 -12.62 9.61 -13.29
CA THR A 11 -13.50 10.80 -13.48
C THR A 11 -14.71 10.55 -14.36
N GLY A 12 -14.75 9.42 -15.10
CA GLY A 12 -15.77 9.15 -16.12
C GLY A 12 -15.60 9.98 -17.40
N VAL A 13 -14.46 10.66 -17.57
CA VAL A 13 -14.17 11.53 -18.71
C VAL A 13 -13.26 10.81 -19.70
N SER A 14 -13.66 10.67 -20.95
CA SER A 14 -12.87 9.99 -22.01
C SER A 14 -11.69 10.84 -22.49
N LEU A 15 -10.68 11.06 -21.62
CA LEU A 15 -9.59 12.01 -21.86
C LEU A 15 -8.84 11.78 -23.17
N ALA A 16 -8.49 10.52 -23.49
CA ALA A 16 -7.78 10.21 -24.72
C ALA A 16 -8.60 10.57 -25.98
N LYS A 17 -9.91 10.27 -25.96
CA LYS A 17 -10.83 10.60 -27.05
C LYS A 17 -10.91 12.11 -27.26
N TYR A 18 -11.05 12.87 -26.19
CA TYR A 18 -11.17 14.33 -26.29
C TYR A 18 -9.83 14.99 -26.64
N ALA A 19 -8.72 14.47 -26.15
CA ALA A 19 -7.38 14.89 -26.60
C ALA A 19 -7.21 14.72 -28.12
N SER A 20 -7.64 13.59 -28.69
CA SER A 20 -7.59 13.36 -30.14
C SER A 20 -8.47 14.35 -30.93
N ARG A 21 -9.67 14.70 -30.43
CA ARG A 21 -10.53 15.71 -31.05
C ARG A 21 -9.89 17.10 -31.02
N ILE A 22 -9.24 17.46 -29.90
CA ILE A 22 -8.52 18.74 -29.79
C ILE A 22 -7.33 18.78 -30.74
N MET A 23 -6.58 17.70 -30.87
CA MET A 23 -5.48 17.60 -31.86
C MET A 23 -5.96 17.69 -33.30
N ALA A 24 -7.20 17.29 -33.57
CA ALA A 24 -7.86 17.46 -34.88
C ALA A 24 -8.44 18.87 -35.10
N GLY A 25 -8.25 19.80 -34.15
CA GLY A 25 -8.62 21.21 -34.30
C GLY A 25 -9.87 21.65 -33.53
N GLU A 26 -10.54 20.75 -32.81
CA GLU A 26 -11.69 21.10 -32.00
C GLU A 26 -11.25 21.87 -30.72
N LYS A 27 -12.02 22.85 -30.30
CA LYS A 27 -11.67 23.67 -29.13
C LYS A 27 -12.19 23.04 -27.83
N ILE A 28 -11.46 23.24 -26.74
CA ILE A 28 -11.87 22.82 -25.38
C ILE A 28 -13.24 23.44 -25.03
N SER A 29 -13.47 24.70 -25.43
CA SER A 29 -14.75 25.38 -25.20
C SER A 29 -15.94 24.68 -25.88
N GLU A 30 -15.72 24.11 -27.05
CA GLU A 30 -16.75 23.35 -27.80
C GLU A 30 -17.07 22.03 -27.09
N LEU A 31 -16.05 21.33 -26.60
CA LEU A 31 -16.23 20.11 -25.79
C LEU A 31 -16.96 20.39 -24.48
N ARG A 32 -16.68 21.53 -23.82
CA ARG A 32 -17.42 21.97 -22.64
C ARG A 32 -18.87 22.32 -22.95
N ALA A 33 -19.12 23.05 -24.03
CA ALA A 33 -20.47 23.38 -24.46
C ALA A 33 -21.31 22.13 -24.78
N GLN A 34 -20.66 21.03 -25.22
CA GLN A 34 -21.29 19.73 -25.42
C GLN A 34 -21.46 18.91 -24.11
N GLY A 35 -21.05 19.42 -22.97
CA GLY A 35 -21.10 18.72 -21.68
C GLY A 35 -20.13 17.53 -21.56
N LEU A 36 -19.14 17.43 -22.45
CA LEU A 36 -18.19 16.32 -22.51
C LEU A 36 -17.01 16.49 -21.58
N LEU A 37 -16.66 17.72 -21.25
CA LEU A 37 -15.66 18.06 -20.24
C LEU A 37 -16.35 18.78 -19.07
N PRO A 38 -16.01 18.42 -17.82
CA PRO A 38 -16.51 19.13 -16.65
C PRO A 38 -15.95 20.57 -16.64
N ASP A 39 -16.66 21.44 -15.93
CA ASP A 39 -16.14 22.76 -15.61
C ASP A 39 -14.86 22.65 -14.75
N GLU A 40 -14.05 23.70 -14.76
CA GLU A 40 -12.86 23.79 -13.92
C GLU A 40 -13.27 23.63 -12.44
N ASN A 41 -12.49 22.89 -11.67
CA ASN A 41 -12.69 22.64 -10.23
C ASN A 41 -13.82 21.68 -9.82
N ARG A 42 -14.21 20.72 -10.65
CA ARG A 42 -15.06 19.65 -10.16
C ARG A 42 -14.32 18.84 -9.07
N THR A 43 -14.73 19.03 -7.83
CA THR A 43 -14.32 18.17 -6.72
C THR A 43 -15.13 16.87 -6.78
N VAL A 44 -14.47 15.77 -6.52
CA VAL A 44 -15.11 14.46 -6.38
C VAL A 44 -15.20 14.11 -4.89
N ASP A 45 -16.26 13.43 -4.48
CA ASP A 45 -16.50 12.99 -3.11
C ASP A 45 -16.01 11.55 -2.84
N TYR A 46 -15.02 11.11 -3.60
CA TYR A 46 -14.42 9.79 -3.50
C TYR A 46 -12.91 9.82 -3.70
N TYR A 47 -12.27 8.74 -3.29
CA TYR A 47 -10.86 8.47 -3.54
C TYR A 47 -10.73 7.46 -4.66
N ALA A 48 -9.84 7.73 -5.62
CA ALA A 48 -9.41 6.78 -6.62
C ALA A 48 -7.93 6.47 -6.37
N VAL A 49 -7.63 5.22 -6.09
CA VAL A 49 -6.28 4.73 -5.82
C VAL A 49 -5.83 3.84 -6.97
N LYS A 50 -4.61 4.06 -7.43
CA LYS A 50 -3.96 3.24 -8.45
C LYS A 50 -2.80 2.47 -7.82
N GLU A 51 -2.71 1.18 -8.10
CA GLU A 51 -1.60 0.34 -7.71
C GLU A 51 -1.00 -0.38 -8.92
N ALA A 52 0.33 -0.46 -8.97
CA ALA A 52 1.04 -1.21 -10.02
C ALA A 52 0.97 -2.70 -9.73
N VAL A 53 0.75 -3.51 -10.78
CA VAL A 53 0.83 -4.96 -10.69
C VAL A 53 2.27 -5.41 -10.89
N MET A 54 2.87 -6.01 -9.86
CA MET A 54 4.23 -6.54 -9.86
C MET A 54 4.18 -8.07 -9.87
N PRO A 55 4.54 -8.72 -10.97
CA PRO A 55 4.34 -10.18 -11.13
C PRO A 55 5.52 -10.99 -10.56
N TRP A 56 6.01 -10.66 -9.37
CA TRP A 56 7.18 -11.32 -8.76
C TRP A 56 7.04 -12.83 -8.67
N SER A 57 5.85 -13.34 -8.37
CA SER A 57 5.59 -14.78 -8.29
C SER A 57 5.78 -15.52 -9.61
N ARG A 58 5.67 -14.82 -10.76
CA ARG A 58 5.87 -15.39 -12.10
C ARG A 58 7.33 -15.34 -12.55
N PHE A 59 8.17 -14.57 -11.88
CA PHE A 59 9.58 -14.38 -12.21
C PHE A 59 10.48 -14.64 -10.98
N PRO A 60 10.58 -15.91 -10.54
CA PRO A 60 11.45 -16.27 -9.42
C PRO A 60 12.89 -15.82 -9.70
N GLY A 61 13.54 -15.20 -8.72
CA GLY A 61 14.90 -14.70 -8.84
C GLY A 61 15.03 -13.33 -9.51
N ALA A 62 13.93 -12.70 -9.94
CA ALA A 62 13.98 -11.30 -10.37
C ALA A 62 14.25 -10.39 -9.16
N ASP A 63 15.14 -9.41 -9.37
CA ASP A 63 15.41 -8.39 -8.36
C ASP A 63 14.13 -7.57 -8.08
N SER A 64 13.67 -7.59 -6.83
CA SER A 64 12.49 -6.85 -6.37
C SER A 64 12.77 -5.37 -6.10
N ILE A 65 14.04 -4.95 -6.07
CA ILE A 65 14.42 -3.55 -5.89
C ILE A 65 13.99 -2.76 -7.12
N LEU A 66 13.21 -1.69 -6.90
CA LEU A 66 12.75 -0.83 -7.97
C LEU A 66 13.87 0.10 -8.42
N GLY A 67 14.09 0.12 -9.75
CA GLY A 67 15.01 0.99 -10.45
C GLY A 67 14.31 1.84 -11.51
N PRO A 68 15.06 2.47 -12.42
CA PRO A 68 14.50 3.30 -13.48
C PRO A 68 13.71 2.50 -14.53
N GLU A 69 13.93 1.19 -14.60
CA GLU A 69 13.23 0.31 -15.54
C GLU A 69 11.83 -0.04 -15.05
N MET A 70 10.89 -0.15 -15.98
CA MET A 70 9.53 -0.56 -15.67
C MET A 70 9.47 -2.06 -15.41
N LYS A 71 9.17 -2.45 -14.17
CA LYS A 71 8.98 -3.86 -13.76
C LYS A 71 7.51 -4.26 -13.61
N SER A 72 6.59 -3.29 -13.68
CA SER A 72 5.15 -3.56 -13.61
C SER A 72 4.60 -4.07 -14.93
N THR A 73 3.66 -5.01 -14.88
CA THR A 73 2.97 -5.57 -16.06
C THR A 73 1.57 -5.00 -16.27
N GLY A 74 1.03 -4.31 -15.26
CA GLY A 74 -0.29 -3.75 -15.31
C GLY A 74 -0.52 -2.77 -14.16
N GLU A 75 -1.75 -2.31 -14.07
CA GLU A 75 -2.23 -1.49 -12.97
C GLU A 75 -3.67 -1.85 -12.63
N VAL A 76 -4.04 -1.64 -11.39
CA VAL A 76 -5.39 -1.80 -10.88
C VAL A 76 -5.87 -0.50 -10.28
N MET A 77 -7.19 -0.37 -10.09
CA MET A 77 -7.81 0.80 -9.52
C MET A 77 -8.86 0.40 -8.49
N GLY A 78 -8.83 1.09 -7.32
CA GLY A 78 -9.89 1.05 -6.33
C GLY A 78 -10.55 2.41 -6.20
N ILE A 79 -11.88 2.44 -6.14
CA ILE A 79 -12.65 3.66 -5.87
C ILE A 79 -13.55 3.43 -4.65
N ALA A 80 -13.52 4.38 -3.71
CA ALA A 80 -14.38 4.37 -2.54
C ALA A 80 -14.51 5.78 -1.94
N ARG A 81 -15.45 5.97 -1.01
CA ARG A 81 -15.64 7.25 -0.30
C ARG A 81 -14.54 7.57 0.71
N THR A 82 -13.75 6.59 1.12
CA THR A 82 -12.60 6.78 2.01
C THR A 82 -11.34 6.22 1.36
N PHE A 83 -10.18 6.83 1.66
CA PHE A 83 -8.90 6.35 1.16
C PHE A 83 -8.60 4.90 1.58
N PRO A 84 -8.77 4.49 2.86
CA PRO A 84 -8.51 3.11 3.25
C PRO A 84 -9.35 2.09 2.48
N ALA A 85 -10.63 2.38 2.23
CA ALA A 85 -11.50 1.50 1.47
C ALA A 85 -11.11 1.44 -0.02
N ALA A 86 -10.71 2.57 -0.63
CA ALA A 86 -10.22 2.59 -1.99
C ALA A 86 -8.91 1.80 -2.12
N TYR A 87 -7.99 1.97 -1.16
CA TYR A 87 -6.73 1.22 -1.11
C TYR A 87 -6.95 -0.29 -0.92
N ALA A 88 -7.83 -0.68 -0.01
CA ALA A 88 -8.15 -2.10 0.20
C ALA A 88 -8.66 -2.77 -1.10
N LYS A 89 -9.46 -2.08 -1.90
CA LYS A 89 -9.90 -2.57 -3.22
C LYS A 89 -8.76 -2.77 -4.20
N THR A 90 -7.72 -1.92 -4.18
CA THR A 90 -6.53 -2.13 -5.03
C THR A 90 -5.75 -3.37 -4.60
N ARG A 91 -5.60 -3.57 -3.29
CA ARG A 91 -4.93 -4.76 -2.73
C ARG A 91 -5.65 -6.05 -3.09
N GLU A 92 -6.97 -6.03 -3.04
CA GLU A 92 -7.79 -7.16 -3.48
C GLU A 92 -7.61 -7.45 -4.98
N ALA A 93 -7.57 -6.41 -5.80
CA ALA A 93 -7.45 -6.52 -7.26
C ALA A 93 -6.06 -7.00 -7.74
N VAL A 94 -5.00 -6.79 -6.96
CA VAL A 94 -3.65 -7.34 -7.24
C VAL A 94 -3.45 -8.75 -6.64
N GLU A 95 -4.52 -9.39 -6.13
CA GLU A 95 -4.47 -10.71 -5.49
C GLU A 95 -3.54 -10.75 -4.25
N ASN A 96 -3.32 -9.62 -3.64
CA ASN A 96 -2.49 -9.47 -2.44
C ASN A 96 -3.36 -9.00 -1.26
N LYS A 97 -4.35 -9.81 -0.92
CA LYS A 97 -5.23 -9.57 0.22
C LYS A 97 -4.43 -9.69 1.52
N LEU A 98 -4.78 -8.85 2.49
CA LEU A 98 -4.31 -9.09 3.84
C LEU A 98 -4.91 -10.43 4.33
N PRO A 99 -4.13 -11.26 4.98
CA PRO A 99 -4.63 -12.48 5.59
C PRO A 99 -5.77 -12.16 6.56
N GLU A 100 -6.81 -12.97 6.58
CA GLU A 100 -7.97 -12.75 7.47
C GLU A 100 -7.67 -13.16 8.92
N GLN A 101 -6.61 -13.94 9.14
CA GLN A 101 -6.16 -14.42 10.44
C GLN A 101 -4.66 -14.73 10.43
N GLY A 102 -4.07 -14.89 11.59
CA GLY A 102 -2.66 -15.25 11.74
C GLY A 102 -1.93 -14.33 12.68
N SER A 103 -0.69 -14.04 12.38
CA SER A 103 0.14 -13.15 13.19
C SER A 103 0.80 -12.08 12.33
N VAL A 104 1.08 -10.94 12.94
CA VAL A 104 1.78 -9.82 12.33
C VAL A 104 3.11 -9.56 13.05
N PHE A 105 4.17 -9.28 12.30
CA PHE A 105 5.37 -8.70 12.87
C PHE A 105 5.33 -7.19 12.73
N ILE A 106 5.54 -6.47 13.84
CA ILE A 106 5.53 -5.01 13.87
C ILE A 106 6.89 -4.49 14.37
N SER A 107 7.58 -3.75 13.52
CA SER A 107 8.81 -3.04 13.89
C SER A 107 8.80 -1.64 13.31
N VAL A 108 8.71 -0.63 14.17
CA VAL A 108 8.60 0.75 13.73
C VAL A 108 9.64 1.66 14.39
N CYS A 109 10.07 2.67 13.65
CA CYS A 109 10.96 3.69 14.17
C CYS A 109 10.30 4.55 15.26
N ASP A 110 11.10 5.28 16.03
CA ASP A 110 10.63 6.00 17.22
C ASP A 110 9.51 7.01 16.93
N ARG A 111 9.58 7.71 15.79
CA ARG A 111 8.54 8.69 15.40
C ARG A 111 7.17 8.05 15.17
N ASP A 112 7.14 6.77 14.76
CA ASP A 112 5.92 6.07 14.37
C ASP A 112 5.33 5.24 15.53
N LYS A 113 6.06 5.10 16.64
CA LYS A 113 5.63 4.32 17.81
C LYS A 113 4.28 4.75 18.37
N ARG A 114 4.01 6.07 18.38
CA ARG A 114 2.74 6.57 18.86
C ARG A 114 1.58 6.20 17.93
N ALA A 115 1.83 6.22 16.63
CA ALA A 115 0.80 5.94 15.62
C ALA A 115 0.51 4.44 15.48
N ILE A 116 1.47 3.57 15.80
CA ILE A 116 1.29 2.11 15.65
C ILE A 116 0.41 1.50 16.73
N ALA A 117 0.34 2.07 17.94
CA ALA A 117 -0.41 1.49 19.04
C ALA A 117 -1.90 1.28 18.72
N PRO A 118 -2.67 2.25 18.19
CA PRO A 118 -4.06 2.01 17.81
C PRO A 118 -4.20 0.99 16.67
N VAL A 119 -3.23 0.89 15.76
CA VAL A 119 -3.23 -0.11 14.70
C VAL A 119 -3.02 -1.52 15.28
N ALA A 120 -2.04 -1.67 16.17
CA ALA A 120 -1.76 -2.93 16.83
C ALA A 120 -2.95 -3.39 17.70
N MET A 121 -3.60 -2.48 18.42
CA MET A 121 -4.81 -2.77 19.18
C MET A 121 -5.96 -3.24 18.27
N ALA A 122 -6.14 -2.61 17.12
CA ALA A 122 -7.15 -3.05 16.16
C ALA A 122 -6.85 -4.46 15.63
N LEU A 123 -5.58 -4.78 15.36
CA LEU A 123 -5.16 -6.11 14.91
C LEU A 123 -5.36 -7.17 16.02
N GLU A 124 -5.00 -6.86 17.26
CA GLU A 124 -5.26 -7.72 18.42
C GLU A 124 -6.76 -8.02 18.58
N ASN A 125 -7.61 -7.00 18.48
CA ASN A 125 -9.07 -7.13 18.55
C ASN A 125 -9.64 -7.99 17.38
N LEU A 126 -8.94 -8.03 16.25
CA LEU A 126 -9.28 -8.90 15.13
C LEU A 126 -8.71 -10.33 15.29
N GLY A 127 -8.01 -10.61 16.39
CA GLY A 127 -7.48 -11.93 16.70
C GLY A 127 -6.09 -12.22 16.14
N TYR A 128 -5.36 -11.22 15.65
CA TYR A 128 -3.97 -11.42 15.21
C TYR A 128 -3.02 -11.55 16.39
N GLY A 129 -2.12 -12.54 16.32
CA GLY A 129 -0.94 -12.58 17.20
C GLY A 129 0.07 -11.49 16.80
N ILE A 130 0.67 -10.82 17.78
CA ILE A 130 1.62 -9.72 17.52
C ILE A 130 3.03 -10.13 17.91
N TYR A 131 3.95 -10.10 16.96
CA TYR A 131 5.39 -10.24 17.15
C TYR A 131 6.06 -8.89 16.92
N THR A 132 7.10 -8.58 17.69
CA THR A 132 7.73 -7.26 17.61
C THR A 132 9.16 -7.25 18.14
N THR A 133 9.94 -6.23 17.80
CA THR A 133 11.26 -5.98 18.42
C THR A 133 11.12 -5.27 19.77
N GLY A 134 12.13 -5.39 20.63
CA GLY A 134 12.09 -4.89 22.00
C GLY A 134 11.72 -3.41 22.16
N GLY A 135 12.16 -2.57 21.24
CA GLY A 135 11.84 -1.13 21.28
C GLY A 135 10.35 -0.85 21.02
N THR A 136 9.74 -1.54 20.06
CA THR A 136 8.31 -1.44 19.76
C THR A 136 7.48 -2.14 20.84
N ALA A 137 7.96 -3.28 21.38
CA ALA A 137 7.30 -4.01 22.45
C ALA A 137 6.99 -3.14 23.68
N LYS A 138 7.94 -2.30 24.09
CA LYS A 138 7.75 -1.37 25.22
C LYS A 138 6.55 -0.46 25.00
N THR A 139 6.39 0.07 23.79
CA THR A 139 5.27 0.97 23.44
C THR A 139 3.95 0.22 23.42
N LEU A 140 3.91 -0.97 22.81
CA LEU A 140 2.67 -1.75 22.71
C LEU A 140 2.19 -2.23 24.08
N ARG A 141 3.08 -2.77 24.92
CA ARG A 141 2.75 -3.20 26.28
C ARG A 141 2.32 -2.04 27.17
N ALA A 142 2.93 -0.87 27.04
CA ALA A 142 2.48 0.33 27.75
C ALA A 142 1.06 0.77 27.34
N ALA A 143 0.61 0.40 26.16
CA ALA A 143 -0.76 0.61 25.67
C ALA A 143 -1.71 -0.56 26.01
N GLY A 144 -1.25 -1.57 26.77
CA GLY A 144 -2.04 -2.72 27.17
C GLY A 144 -2.17 -3.81 26.11
N ILE A 145 -1.35 -3.77 25.07
CA ILE A 145 -1.39 -4.73 23.95
C ILE A 145 -0.42 -5.87 24.23
N ASP A 146 -0.91 -7.11 24.12
CA ASP A 146 -0.07 -8.31 24.26
C ASP A 146 0.77 -8.54 23.02
N CYS A 147 2.06 -8.83 23.21
CA CYS A 147 2.97 -9.06 22.11
C CYS A 147 4.16 -9.94 22.50
N THR A 148 4.58 -10.79 21.57
CA THR A 148 5.78 -11.62 21.65
C THR A 148 6.98 -10.86 21.13
N THR A 149 8.05 -10.75 21.94
CA THR A 149 9.27 -10.06 21.53
C THR A 149 10.23 -11.03 20.86
N VAL A 150 10.81 -10.63 19.72
CA VAL A 150 11.91 -11.30 19.05
C VAL A 150 13.10 -10.37 18.89
N ASN A 151 14.25 -10.94 18.59
CA ASN A 151 15.49 -10.20 18.39
C ASN A 151 15.46 -9.35 17.10
N ARG A 152 16.27 -8.33 17.02
CA ARG A 152 16.64 -7.74 15.73
C ARG A 152 17.50 -8.75 14.95
N ILE A 153 17.58 -8.60 13.64
CA ILE A 153 18.42 -9.45 12.80
C ILE A 153 19.88 -9.38 13.27
N SER A 154 20.36 -8.18 13.59
CA SER A 154 21.70 -7.92 14.15
C SER A 154 21.97 -8.57 15.51
N ASP A 155 20.93 -8.82 16.30
CA ASP A 155 21.04 -9.33 17.67
C ASP A 155 20.97 -10.88 17.73
N GLY A 156 20.74 -11.54 16.57
CA GLY A 156 20.70 -12.99 16.44
C GLY A 156 19.29 -13.58 16.40
N HIS A 157 19.18 -14.85 16.74
CA HIS A 157 17.95 -15.64 16.67
C HIS A 157 17.24 -15.77 18.02
N PRO A 158 15.90 -15.98 18.06
CA PRO A 158 14.99 -15.88 16.94
C PRO A 158 14.71 -14.42 16.51
N ASN A 159 14.58 -14.18 15.23
CA ASN A 159 14.28 -12.86 14.66
C ASN A 159 13.20 -12.94 13.57
N VAL A 160 12.90 -11.84 12.90
CA VAL A 160 11.83 -11.79 11.89
C VAL A 160 12.07 -12.75 10.72
N VAL A 161 13.33 -13.00 10.33
CA VAL A 161 13.64 -13.92 9.22
C VAL A 161 13.24 -15.36 9.58
N ASP A 162 13.44 -15.75 10.83
CA ASP A 162 12.98 -17.07 11.31
C ASP A 162 11.46 -17.17 11.27
N LEU A 163 10.75 -16.14 11.77
CA LEU A 163 9.29 -16.09 11.72
C LEU A 163 8.74 -16.16 10.30
N MET A 164 9.42 -15.53 9.33
CA MET A 164 9.06 -15.59 7.91
C MET A 164 9.29 -17.00 7.34
N ARG A 165 10.45 -17.60 7.62
CA ARG A 165 10.82 -18.93 7.16
C ARG A 165 9.86 -20.00 7.69
N ASP A 166 9.49 -19.88 8.94
CA ASP A 166 8.58 -20.81 9.63
C ASP A 166 7.10 -20.49 9.36
N LYS A 167 6.82 -19.45 8.55
CA LYS A 167 5.47 -18.96 8.25
C LYS A 167 4.64 -18.65 9.51
N THR A 168 5.30 -18.26 10.57
CA THR A 168 4.66 -17.86 11.84
C THR A 168 3.93 -16.53 11.71
N VAL A 169 4.46 -15.63 10.90
CA VAL A 169 3.82 -14.33 10.60
C VAL A 169 3.24 -14.31 9.20
N SER A 170 2.07 -13.71 9.08
CA SER A 170 1.30 -13.64 7.83
C SER A 170 1.58 -12.34 7.07
N PHE A 171 1.97 -11.27 7.76
CA PHE A 171 2.41 -10.02 7.15
C PHE A 171 3.27 -9.20 8.12
N ILE A 172 3.89 -8.15 7.60
CA ILE A 172 4.86 -7.33 8.31
C ILE A 172 4.46 -5.86 8.20
N ILE A 173 4.55 -5.14 9.32
CA ILE A 173 4.52 -3.68 9.37
C ILE A 173 5.90 -3.21 9.81
N ASN A 174 6.65 -2.63 8.89
CA ASN A 174 8.01 -2.15 9.16
C ASN A 174 8.17 -0.71 8.68
N THR A 175 8.69 0.17 9.56
CA THR A 175 9.10 1.53 9.20
C THR A 175 10.56 1.73 9.61
N PRO A 176 11.52 1.37 8.74
CA PRO A 176 12.94 1.47 9.07
C PRO A 176 13.39 2.93 9.17
N HIS A 177 14.42 3.19 9.97
CA HIS A 177 15.05 4.50 10.07
C HIS A 177 16.56 4.37 10.21
N GLY A 178 17.31 5.05 9.33
CA GLY A 178 18.76 4.98 9.26
C GLY A 178 19.32 3.92 8.29
N HIS A 179 20.60 4.00 7.98
CA HIS A 179 21.25 3.13 6.99
C HIS A 179 21.26 1.65 7.41
N GLU A 180 21.52 1.36 8.68
CA GLU A 180 21.55 -0.02 9.19
C GLU A 180 20.17 -0.66 9.18
N ALA A 181 19.12 0.08 9.54
CA ALA A 181 17.77 -0.43 9.53
C ALA A 181 17.20 -0.69 8.12
N HIS A 182 17.76 -0.05 7.09
CA HIS A 182 17.40 -0.32 5.69
C HIS A 182 18.06 -1.58 5.13
N SER A 183 19.19 -2.00 5.68
CA SER A 183 19.84 -3.27 5.30
C SER A 183 19.15 -4.49 5.92
N ASP A 184 18.42 -4.28 7.02
CA ASP A 184 17.72 -5.32 7.79
C ASP A 184 16.22 -5.40 7.46
N GLY A 185 15.71 -4.54 6.55
CA GLY A 185 14.27 -4.36 6.27
C GLY A 185 13.76 -4.93 4.96
#